data_4ee9cd8acbf66955686f6cc1afc50291
#
_entry.id   4ee9cd8acbf66955686f6cc1afc50291
#
_cell.length_a   1.000
_cell.length_b   1.000
_cell.length_c   1.000
_cell.angle_alpha   90.00
_cell.angle_beta   90.00
_cell.angle_gamma   90.00
#
_symmetry.space_group_name_H-M   'P 1'
#
loop_
_entity.id
_entity.type
_entity.pdbx_description
1 polymer ?
#
loop_
_entity_poly.entity_id
_entity_poly.type
_entity_poly.pdbx_seq_one_letter_code
_entity_poly.pdbx_strand_id
1 'polypeptide(L)'
;MLMRSIRYRAFSVSARFHAKRSFNPSDSTVETDDILSENNPWSPTIEDDPVYIKEANKIGKTKMPEKYRLTYSPIYEAPATKYVSILKRLTLSVGVLGVYGAKLFYESPQFDDLYAYATLIGTFTPFTLVHYKTRDYVTRIFRLYDKTKPQTLENLVSDENLIMEKLNVTGSKTYNELLTLTDNKSLKLSPPPKFYSPYATWEENRDGQKREFYVMDNIGGIKMDRIWGLIETNSGVNNGRSNW
;
A
#
# COMPACT_ATOMS: atom_id res chain seq x y z
N MET A 1 -19.78 -6.34 47.68
CA MET A 1 -18.62 -6.35 46.79
C MET A 1 -18.88 -7.37 45.69
N LEU A 2 -19.50 -6.93 44.59
CA LEU A 2 -19.99 -7.80 43.52
C LEU A 2 -19.05 -7.62 42.30
N MET A 3 -18.20 -8.59 42.07
CA MET A 3 -17.38 -8.65 40.84
C MET A 3 -18.27 -9.05 39.66
N ARG A 4 -18.46 -8.13 38.70
CA ARG A 4 -19.06 -8.42 37.39
C ARG A 4 -17.98 -8.98 36.47
N SER A 5 -18.13 -10.27 36.16
CA SER A 5 -17.36 -10.97 35.12
C SER A 5 -17.72 -10.41 33.73
N ILE A 6 -16.78 -9.78 33.06
CA ILE A 6 -16.91 -9.37 31.67
C ILE A 6 -16.60 -10.58 30.78
N ARG A 7 -17.63 -11.14 30.16
CA ARG A 7 -17.48 -12.19 29.14
C ARG A 7 -17.10 -11.57 27.80
N TYR A 8 -15.87 -11.79 27.36
CA TYR A 8 -15.48 -11.52 26.00
C TYR A 8 -16.16 -12.51 25.06
N ARG A 9 -17.04 -12.05 24.16
CA ARG A 9 -17.53 -12.83 23.05
C ARG A 9 -16.44 -12.84 21.97
N ALA A 10 -15.80 -13.98 21.78
CA ALA A 10 -14.96 -14.23 20.63
C ALA A 10 -15.86 -14.32 19.39
N PHE A 11 -15.70 -13.40 18.46
CA PHE A 11 -16.28 -13.50 17.12
C PHE A 11 -15.48 -14.55 16.34
N SER A 12 -15.98 -15.76 16.26
CA SER A 12 -15.49 -16.75 15.31
C SER A 12 -16.05 -16.40 13.93
N VAL A 13 -15.19 -15.91 13.06
CA VAL A 13 -15.49 -15.83 11.63
C VAL A 13 -15.36 -17.24 11.09
N SER A 14 -16.50 -17.93 10.96
CA SER A 14 -16.59 -19.20 10.27
C SER A 14 -16.37 -18.95 8.78
N ALA A 15 -15.14 -19.16 8.31
CA ALA A 15 -14.86 -19.33 6.89
C ALA A 15 -15.50 -20.65 6.45
N ARG A 16 -16.62 -20.58 5.75
CA ARG A 16 -17.20 -21.75 5.07
C ARG A 16 -16.28 -22.12 3.91
N PHE A 17 -15.39 -23.07 4.15
CA PHE A 17 -14.75 -23.79 3.07
C PHE A 17 -15.79 -24.68 2.39
N HIS A 18 -16.27 -24.25 1.23
CA HIS A 18 -16.92 -25.14 0.27
C HIS A 18 -15.78 -25.83 -0.48
N ALA A 19 -15.65 -27.10 -0.25
CA ALA A 19 -15.42 -28.11 -1.27
C ALA A 19 -14.79 -29.36 -0.66
N LYS A 20 -15.57 -30.39 -0.55
CA LYS A 20 -15.04 -31.72 -0.78
C LYS A 20 -15.57 -32.17 -2.13
N ARG A 21 -14.80 -31.94 -3.19
CA ARG A 21 -14.80 -32.85 -4.33
C ARG A 21 -13.87 -34.00 -3.96
N SER A 22 -14.43 -35.18 -3.84
CA SER A 22 -13.67 -36.42 -3.68
C SER A 22 -12.76 -36.57 -4.91
N PHE A 23 -11.48 -36.56 -4.68
CA PHE A 23 -10.47 -36.89 -5.70
C PHE A 23 -10.62 -38.38 -6.02
N ASN A 24 -11.08 -38.70 -7.22
CA ASN A 24 -11.08 -40.05 -7.74
C ASN A 24 -9.76 -40.26 -8.51
N PRO A 25 -8.82 -41.08 -8.03
CA PRO A 25 -7.51 -41.24 -8.64
C PRO A 25 -7.50 -42.02 -9.97
N SER A 26 -8.65 -42.38 -10.51
CA SER A 26 -8.76 -43.14 -11.77
C SER A 26 -9.03 -42.31 -13.02
N ASP A 27 -9.15 -40.99 -12.88
CA ASP A 27 -9.35 -40.11 -14.05
C ASP A 27 -8.03 -39.42 -14.45
N SER A 28 -7.18 -40.20 -15.14
CA SER A 28 -5.82 -39.80 -15.54
C SER A 28 -5.76 -38.99 -16.84
N THR A 29 -6.87 -38.38 -17.23
CA THR A 29 -6.94 -37.49 -18.40
C THR A 29 -7.52 -36.11 -18.06
N VAL A 30 -7.24 -35.59 -16.88
CA VAL A 30 -7.42 -34.18 -16.64
C VAL A 30 -6.29 -33.46 -17.35
N GLU A 31 -6.60 -32.86 -18.47
CA GLU A 31 -5.68 -32.04 -19.23
C GLU A 31 -5.09 -30.99 -18.27
N THR A 32 -3.78 -30.99 -18.18
CA THR A 32 -3.01 -30.12 -17.27
C THR A 32 -3.30 -28.64 -17.55
N ASP A 33 -3.82 -28.33 -18.73
CA ASP A 33 -4.18 -26.99 -19.16
C ASP A 33 -5.43 -26.43 -18.46
N ASP A 34 -6.42 -27.28 -18.13
CA ASP A 34 -7.63 -26.84 -17.41
C ASP A 34 -7.36 -26.49 -15.96
N ILE A 35 -6.41 -27.19 -15.33
CA ILE A 35 -5.99 -26.89 -13.96
C ILE A 35 -5.19 -25.58 -13.90
N LEU A 36 -4.49 -25.26 -14.98
CA LEU A 36 -3.68 -24.04 -15.08
C LEU A 36 -4.52 -22.82 -15.44
N SER A 37 -5.64 -22.97 -16.15
CA SER A 37 -6.45 -21.84 -16.60
C SER A 37 -7.52 -21.40 -15.61
N GLU A 38 -8.23 -22.31 -14.95
CA GLU A 38 -9.45 -21.96 -14.20
C GLU A 38 -9.29 -21.95 -12.67
N ASN A 39 -8.38 -22.74 -12.11
CA ASN A 39 -8.24 -22.88 -10.64
C ASN A 39 -6.80 -22.64 -10.13
N ASN A 40 -5.92 -22.16 -10.98
CA ASN A 40 -4.59 -21.82 -10.52
C ASN A 40 -4.66 -20.49 -9.76
N PRO A 41 -4.40 -20.46 -8.44
CA PRO A 41 -4.34 -19.21 -7.69
C PRO A 41 -3.24 -18.26 -8.19
N TRP A 42 -2.36 -18.76 -9.06
CA TRP A 42 -1.31 -18.00 -9.77
C TRP A 42 -1.73 -17.57 -11.16
N SER A 43 -2.82 -18.12 -11.70
CA SER A 43 -3.44 -17.58 -12.90
C SER A 43 -4.08 -16.25 -12.53
N PRO A 44 -3.77 -15.15 -13.21
CA PRO A 44 -4.53 -13.94 -13.04
C PRO A 44 -5.95 -14.22 -13.53
N THR A 45 -6.81 -14.62 -12.61
CA THR A 45 -8.28 -14.62 -12.83
C THR A 45 -8.80 -13.22 -13.08
N ILE A 46 -7.92 -12.27 -13.12
CA ILE A 46 -8.17 -10.88 -13.43
C ILE A 46 -7.68 -10.67 -14.87
N GLU A 47 -8.25 -11.38 -15.78
CA GLU A 47 -8.08 -11.07 -17.20
C GLU A 47 -8.64 -9.68 -17.53
N ASP A 48 -9.46 -9.12 -16.66
CA ASP A 48 -10.36 -8.03 -17.03
C ASP A 48 -10.01 -6.68 -16.44
N ASP A 49 -9.24 -6.61 -15.33
CA ASP A 49 -8.89 -5.31 -14.76
C ASP A 49 -7.42 -4.93 -15.05
N PRO A 50 -7.20 -4.03 -16.02
CA PRO A 50 -5.85 -3.58 -16.34
C PRO A 50 -5.22 -2.87 -15.12
N VAL A 51 -4.11 -3.40 -14.64
CA VAL A 51 -3.35 -2.76 -13.56
C VAL A 51 -2.64 -1.54 -14.12
N TYR A 52 -2.99 -0.37 -13.58
CA TYR A 52 -2.35 0.90 -13.92
C TYR A 52 -1.24 1.21 -12.92
N ILE A 53 -0.07 1.58 -13.45
CA ILE A 53 1.13 1.84 -12.67
C ILE A 53 1.61 3.26 -12.95
N LYS A 54 2.04 3.96 -11.91
CA LYS A 54 2.76 5.22 -12.03
C LYS A 54 4.26 4.93 -12.02
N GLU A 55 4.94 5.26 -13.10
CA GLU A 55 6.39 5.17 -13.22
C GLU A 55 7.08 6.45 -12.70
N ALA A 56 8.36 6.35 -12.35
CA ALA A 56 9.12 7.45 -11.75
C ALA A 56 9.13 8.72 -12.62
N ASN A 57 9.33 8.56 -13.93
CA ASN A 57 9.61 9.66 -14.86
C ASN A 57 8.44 9.98 -15.79
N LYS A 58 7.25 9.40 -15.53
CA LYS A 58 6.08 9.62 -16.38
C LYS A 58 4.97 10.37 -15.64
N ILE A 59 4.44 11.38 -16.33
CA ILE A 59 3.23 12.06 -15.88
C ILE A 59 2.05 11.19 -16.29
N GLY A 60 1.34 10.64 -15.29
CA GLY A 60 0.18 9.80 -15.53
C GLY A 60 0.35 8.35 -15.09
N LYS A 61 -0.64 7.53 -15.41
CA LYS A 61 -0.66 6.10 -15.12
C LYS A 61 -0.59 5.35 -16.44
N THR A 62 0.33 4.41 -16.55
CA THR A 62 0.49 3.52 -17.70
C THR A 62 -0.09 2.14 -17.38
N LYS A 63 -0.69 1.49 -18.35
CA LYS A 63 -1.13 0.10 -18.21
C LYS A 63 0.13 -0.77 -18.03
N MET A 64 0.10 -1.69 -17.07
CA MET A 64 1.17 -2.66 -16.87
C MET A 64 1.35 -3.49 -18.15
N PRO A 65 2.58 -3.68 -18.66
CA PRO A 65 2.83 -4.54 -19.81
C PRO A 65 2.37 -5.98 -19.55
N GLU A 66 1.77 -6.61 -20.53
CA GLU A 66 1.20 -7.97 -20.44
C GLU A 66 2.23 -9.06 -20.14
N LYS A 67 3.52 -8.79 -20.40
CA LYS A 67 4.62 -9.69 -20.05
C LYS A 67 4.84 -9.86 -18.54
N TYR A 68 4.35 -8.91 -17.71
CA TYR A 68 4.48 -8.95 -16.27
C TYR A 68 3.20 -9.46 -15.60
N ARG A 69 3.37 -10.09 -14.45
CA ARG A 69 2.29 -10.43 -13.52
C ARG A 69 2.69 -10.10 -12.10
N LEU A 70 1.68 -9.82 -11.28
CA LEU A 70 1.85 -9.61 -9.84
C LEU A 70 1.92 -10.94 -9.09
N THR A 71 2.61 -10.92 -7.94
CA THR A 71 2.45 -12.00 -6.96
C THR A 71 1.01 -12.06 -6.50
N TYR A 72 0.52 -13.27 -6.27
CA TYR A 72 -0.83 -13.49 -5.70
C TYR A 72 -0.97 -12.88 -4.31
N SER A 73 0.03 -13.05 -3.46
CA SER A 73 0.06 -12.44 -2.12
C SER A 73 1.05 -11.28 -2.07
N PRO A 74 0.72 -10.20 -1.36
CA PRO A 74 1.67 -9.13 -1.11
C PRO A 74 2.84 -9.66 -0.26
N ILE A 75 4.04 -9.17 -0.51
CA ILE A 75 5.22 -9.44 0.33
C ILE A 75 5.20 -8.61 1.62
N TYR A 76 4.45 -7.52 1.59
CA TYR A 76 4.22 -6.61 2.72
C TYR A 76 2.78 -6.15 2.73
N GLU A 77 2.17 -6.13 3.90
CA GLU A 77 0.86 -5.55 4.14
C GLU A 77 0.89 -4.73 5.42
N ALA A 78 0.58 -3.45 5.30
CA ALA A 78 0.62 -2.53 6.43
C ALA A 78 -0.57 -2.75 7.38
N PRO A 79 -0.35 -2.99 8.67
CA PRO A 79 -1.42 -3.32 9.61
C PRO A 79 -2.36 -2.15 9.86
N ALA A 80 -1.88 -0.92 9.75
CA ALA A 80 -2.68 0.28 10.01
C ALA A 80 -3.45 0.82 8.78
N THR A 81 -3.46 0.11 7.64
CA THR A 81 -4.10 0.56 6.40
C THR A 81 -5.56 0.99 6.59
N LYS A 82 -6.35 0.20 7.31
CA LYS A 82 -7.75 0.50 7.59
C LYS A 82 -7.91 1.77 8.42
N TYR A 83 -7.09 1.92 9.45
CA TYR A 83 -7.12 3.11 10.32
C TYR A 83 -6.73 4.38 9.57
N VAL A 84 -5.67 4.34 8.77
CA VAL A 84 -5.25 5.48 7.94
C VAL A 84 -6.32 5.84 6.92
N SER A 85 -6.95 4.84 6.28
CA SER A 85 -8.05 5.03 5.35
C SER A 85 -9.27 5.72 6.01
N ILE A 86 -9.69 5.22 7.18
CA ILE A 86 -10.81 5.80 7.94
C ILE A 86 -10.46 7.22 8.39
N LEU A 87 -9.26 7.44 8.90
CA LEU A 87 -8.81 8.76 9.37
C LEU A 87 -8.83 9.80 8.24
N LYS A 88 -8.34 9.44 7.04
CA LYS A 88 -8.41 10.31 5.85
C LYS A 88 -9.86 10.66 5.48
N ARG A 89 -10.77 9.69 5.51
CA ARG A 89 -12.19 9.91 5.19
C ARG A 89 -12.87 10.78 6.24
N LEU A 90 -12.61 10.49 7.52
CA LEU A 90 -13.20 11.25 8.63
C LEU A 90 -12.79 12.72 8.57
N THR A 91 -11.48 12.99 8.44
CA THR A 91 -10.98 14.37 8.37
C THR A 91 -11.49 15.11 7.13
N LEU A 92 -11.62 14.42 5.99
CA LEU A 92 -12.24 14.99 4.79
C LEU A 92 -13.70 15.33 5.02
N SER A 93 -14.47 14.44 5.67
CA SER A 93 -15.89 14.69 6.01
C SER A 93 -16.05 15.87 6.94
N VAL A 94 -15.17 16.01 7.96
CA VAL A 94 -15.15 17.17 8.86
C VAL A 94 -14.85 18.45 8.07
N GLY A 95 -13.91 18.41 7.13
CA GLY A 95 -13.63 19.56 6.24
C GLY A 95 -14.84 20.00 5.42
N VAL A 96 -15.55 19.02 4.81
CA VAL A 96 -16.77 19.31 4.04
C VAL A 96 -17.88 19.90 4.92
N LEU A 97 -18.10 19.35 6.10
CA LEU A 97 -19.06 19.90 7.09
C LEU A 97 -18.65 21.32 7.54
N GLY A 98 -17.35 21.56 7.66
CA GLY A 98 -16.80 22.87 8.01
C GLY A 98 -17.11 23.94 6.95
N VAL A 99 -17.07 23.60 5.66
CA VAL A 99 -17.48 24.52 4.58
C VAL A 99 -18.93 24.91 4.74
N TYR A 100 -19.80 23.94 5.01
CA TYR A 100 -21.21 24.21 5.24
C TYR A 100 -21.45 25.07 6.48
N GLY A 101 -20.77 24.75 7.60
CA GLY A 101 -20.87 25.56 8.83
C GLY A 101 -20.34 26.98 8.64
N ALA A 102 -19.22 27.16 7.93
CA ALA A 102 -18.69 28.47 7.64
C ALA A 102 -19.64 29.32 6.78
N LYS A 103 -20.32 28.68 5.81
CA LYS A 103 -21.34 29.34 4.99
C LYS A 103 -22.50 29.85 5.88
N LEU A 104 -22.97 29.05 6.83
CA LEU A 104 -24.04 29.47 7.75
C LEU A 104 -23.61 30.67 8.62
N PHE A 105 -22.38 30.69 9.11
CA PHE A 105 -21.86 31.83 9.86
C PHE A 105 -21.74 33.08 8.99
N TYR A 106 -21.26 32.95 7.75
CA TYR A 106 -21.11 34.05 6.82
C TYR A 106 -22.45 34.68 6.39
N GLU A 107 -23.50 33.88 6.21
CA GLU A 107 -24.84 34.35 5.84
C GLU A 107 -25.65 34.88 7.06
N SER A 108 -25.18 34.65 8.26
CA SER A 108 -25.92 35.05 9.49
C SER A 108 -25.54 36.46 9.91
N PRO A 109 -26.52 37.39 10.02
CA PRO A 109 -26.24 38.76 10.45
C PRO A 109 -25.86 38.89 11.94
N GLN A 110 -25.94 37.79 12.70
CA GLN A 110 -25.63 37.76 14.14
C GLN A 110 -24.16 37.47 14.43
N PHE A 111 -23.44 36.95 13.46
CA PHE A 111 -22.04 36.54 13.60
C PHE A 111 -21.14 37.41 12.72
N ASP A 112 -19.97 37.70 13.24
CA ASP A 112 -18.90 38.34 12.46
C ASP A 112 -18.30 37.36 11.47
N ASP A 113 -17.89 37.80 10.30
CA ASP A 113 -17.22 37.00 9.25
C ASP A 113 -16.01 36.24 9.78
N LEU A 114 -15.39 36.72 10.85
CA LEU A 114 -14.29 36.06 11.54
C LEU A 114 -14.61 34.62 11.95
N TYR A 115 -15.86 34.35 12.38
CA TYR A 115 -16.28 33.00 12.77
C TYR A 115 -16.34 32.06 11.59
N ALA A 116 -16.71 32.54 10.40
CA ALA A 116 -16.69 31.75 9.17
C ALA A 116 -15.26 31.33 8.82
N TYR A 117 -14.31 32.27 8.84
CA TYR A 117 -12.89 31.95 8.58
C TYR A 117 -12.28 31.04 9.62
N ALA A 118 -12.57 31.27 10.91
CA ALA A 118 -12.09 30.42 11.99
C ALA A 118 -12.60 28.97 11.82
N THR A 119 -13.86 28.80 11.44
CA THR A 119 -14.47 27.49 11.17
C THR A 119 -13.78 26.78 10.00
N LEU A 120 -13.53 27.46 8.89
CA LEU A 120 -12.80 26.90 7.75
C LEU A 120 -11.40 26.45 8.16
N ILE A 121 -10.63 27.31 8.78
CA ILE A 121 -9.26 26.99 9.20
C ILE A 121 -9.27 25.81 10.18
N GLY A 122 -10.13 25.84 11.19
CA GLY A 122 -10.22 24.81 12.21
C GLY A 122 -10.57 23.43 11.65
N THR A 123 -11.48 23.37 10.68
CA THR A 123 -11.95 22.09 10.09
C THR A 123 -11.03 21.56 9.01
N PHE A 124 -10.34 22.42 8.23
CA PHE A 124 -9.39 21.98 7.19
C PHE A 124 -8.00 21.65 7.73
N THR A 125 -7.60 22.21 8.87
CA THR A 125 -6.29 21.94 9.47
C THR A 125 -6.07 20.45 9.74
N PRO A 126 -6.99 19.69 10.37
CA PRO A 126 -6.83 18.25 10.57
C PRO A 126 -6.73 17.47 9.27
N PHE A 127 -7.54 17.82 8.25
CA PHE A 127 -7.50 17.19 6.94
C PHE A 127 -6.12 17.38 6.28
N THR A 128 -5.64 18.61 6.21
CA THR A 128 -4.36 18.95 5.59
C THR A 128 -3.21 18.23 6.30
N LEU A 129 -3.22 18.22 7.63
CA LEU A 129 -2.18 17.61 8.44
C LEU A 129 -2.14 16.09 8.27
N VAL A 130 -3.29 15.43 8.33
CA VAL A 130 -3.38 13.96 8.14
C VAL A 130 -2.96 13.59 6.72
N HIS A 131 -3.45 14.31 5.71
CA HIS A 131 -3.11 14.06 4.33
C HIS A 131 -1.62 14.23 4.08
N TYR A 132 -1.03 15.32 4.57
CA TYR A 132 0.39 15.61 4.43
C TYR A 132 1.27 14.54 5.10
N LYS A 133 0.95 14.18 6.35
CA LYS A 133 1.73 13.19 7.12
C LYS A 133 1.65 11.78 6.55
N THR A 134 0.50 11.39 6.00
CA THR A 134 0.25 10.04 5.48
C THR A 134 0.29 9.96 3.95
N ARG A 135 0.87 10.95 3.28
CA ARG A 135 0.93 11.02 1.81
C ARG A 135 1.61 9.79 1.22
N ASP A 136 2.73 9.41 1.79
CA ASP A 136 3.61 8.38 1.27
C ASP A 136 3.42 7.02 1.96
N TYR A 137 2.28 6.83 2.65
CA TYR A 137 1.94 5.60 3.33
C TYR A 137 1.69 4.46 2.34
N VAL A 138 2.55 3.43 2.40
CA VAL A 138 2.45 2.22 1.58
C VAL A 138 1.54 1.22 2.27
N THR A 139 0.51 0.77 1.58
CA THR A 139 -0.47 -0.19 2.10
C THR A 139 -0.05 -1.63 1.85
N ARG A 140 0.39 -1.93 0.63
CA ARG A 140 0.84 -3.25 0.21
C ARG A 140 2.01 -3.12 -0.76
N ILE A 141 2.85 -4.15 -0.77
CA ILE A 141 3.96 -4.28 -1.72
C ILE A 141 3.82 -5.61 -2.43
N PHE A 142 3.80 -5.58 -3.75
CA PHE A 142 3.77 -6.75 -4.60
C PHE A 142 5.06 -6.84 -5.40
N ARG A 143 5.53 -8.06 -5.67
CA ARG A 143 6.63 -8.30 -6.58
C ARG A 143 6.08 -8.50 -7.99
N LEU A 144 6.76 -7.95 -8.98
CA LEU A 144 6.52 -8.21 -10.39
C LEU A 144 7.34 -9.40 -10.87
N TYR A 145 6.71 -10.25 -11.65
CA TYR A 145 7.35 -11.38 -12.34
C TYR A 145 7.22 -11.20 -13.84
N ASP A 146 8.28 -11.52 -14.56
CA ASP A 146 8.24 -11.67 -16.01
C ASP A 146 7.71 -13.07 -16.34
N LYS A 147 6.57 -13.16 -17.06
CA LYS A 147 5.96 -14.43 -17.48
C LYS A 147 6.85 -15.24 -18.42
N THR A 148 7.77 -14.59 -19.13
CA THR A 148 8.62 -15.20 -20.13
C THR A 148 9.86 -15.88 -19.55
N LYS A 149 10.20 -15.55 -18.30
CA LYS A 149 11.37 -16.09 -17.60
C LYS A 149 10.96 -17.16 -16.58
N PRO A 150 11.76 -18.23 -16.42
CA PRO A 150 11.52 -19.19 -15.35
C PRO A 150 11.70 -18.52 -13.99
N GLN A 151 10.87 -18.89 -13.01
CA GLN A 151 10.88 -18.32 -11.67
C GLN A 151 12.01 -18.91 -10.81
N THR A 152 13.24 -18.76 -11.25
CA THR A 152 14.44 -19.08 -10.45
C THR A 152 14.81 -17.91 -9.56
N LEU A 153 15.48 -18.20 -8.45
CA LEU A 153 15.92 -17.16 -7.52
C LEU A 153 16.80 -16.12 -8.21
N GLU A 154 17.67 -16.55 -9.10
CA GLU A 154 18.57 -15.69 -9.88
C GLU A 154 17.78 -14.70 -10.74
N ASN A 155 16.77 -15.17 -11.47
CA ASN A 155 15.93 -14.31 -12.31
C ASN A 155 15.07 -13.34 -11.49
N LEU A 156 14.67 -13.75 -10.28
CA LEU A 156 13.89 -12.91 -9.39
C LEU A 156 14.72 -11.79 -8.76
N VAL A 157 16.01 -12.03 -8.56
CA VAL A 157 16.93 -11.04 -7.96
C VAL A 157 17.52 -10.12 -9.02
N SER A 158 17.80 -10.65 -10.25
CA SER A 158 18.41 -9.85 -11.32
C SER A 158 17.51 -8.73 -11.85
N ASP A 159 16.19 -8.94 -11.87
CA ASP A 159 15.19 -8.01 -12.41
C ASP A 159 14.08 -7.72 -11.37
N GLU A 160 14.47 -7.37 -10.16
CA GLU A 160 13.50 -7.20 -9.09
C GLU A 160 12.77 -5.86 -9.20
N ASN A 161 11.50 -5.98 -9.54
CA ASN A 161 10.56 -4.86 -9.61
C ASN A 161 9.46 -5.04 -8.58
N LEU A 162 9.15 -3.96 -7.88
CA LEU A 162 8.11 -3.91 -6.87
C LEU A 162 6.99 -2.96 -7.30
N ILE A 163 5.77 -3.30 -6.94
CA ILE A 163 4.64 -2.38 -6.98
C ILE A 163 4.31 -1.96 -5.57
N MET A 164 4.42 -0.65 -5.35
CA MET A 164 4.10 0.02 -4.10
C MET A 164 2.67 0.55 -4.19
N GLU A 165 1.75 -0.05 -3.44
CA GLU A 165 0.38 0.42 -3.38
C GLU A 165 0.25 1.49 -2.31
N LYS A 166 -0.18 2.70 -2.69
CA LYS A 166 -0.39 3.85 -1.80
C LYS A 166 -1.87 4.24 -1.74
N LEU A 167 -2.30 4.82 -0.62
CA LEU A 167 -3.64 5.38 -0.47
C LEU A 167 -3.78 6.72 -1.20
N ASN A 168 -4.90 6.87 -1.90
CA ASN A 168 -5.30 8.16 -2.47
C ASN A 168 -5.59 9.20 -1.37
N VAL A 169 -5.73 10.46 -1.76
CA VAL A 169 -6.10 11.60 -0.90
C VAL A 169 -7.35 11.31 -0.07
N THR A 170 -8.38 10.75 -0.70
CA THR A 170 -9.64 10.41 -0.04
C THR A 170 -9.58 9.18 0.85
N GLY A 171 -8.49 8.39 0.81
CA GLY A 171 -8.40 7.11 1.52
C GLY A 171 -9.37 6.03 1.04
N SER A 172 -10.07 6.23 -0.10
CA SER A 172 -11.06 5.28 -0.61
C SER A 172 -10.53 4.34 -1.68
N LYS A 173 -9.53 4.78 -2.41
CA LYS A 173 -8.88 4.03 -3.49
C LYS A 173 -7.39 4.00 -3.29
N THR A 174 -6.73 3.04 -3.89
CA THR A 174 -5.29 2.93 -3.94
C THR A 174 -4.76 3.25 -5.34
N TYR A 175 -3.50 3.56 -5.44
CA TYR A 175 -2.78 3.69 -6.69
C TYR A 175 -1.42 3.01 -6.56
N ASN A 176 -0.92 2.53 -7.68
CA ASN A 176 0.29 1.74 -7.74
C ASN A 176 1.45 2.57 -8.28
N GLU A 177 2.59 2.52 -7.61
CA GLU A 177 3.85 3.09 -8.07
C GLU A 177 4.85 1.97 -8.34
N LEU A 178 5.53 2.02 -9.48
CA LEU A 178 6.58 1.08 -9.82
C LEU A 178 7.89 1.51 -9.15
N LEU A 179 8.53 0.58 -8.46
CA LEU A 179 9.86 0.71 -7.88
C LEU A 179 10.75 -0.42 -8.41
N THR A 180 11.84 -0.06 -9.07
CA THR A 180 12.86 -1.00 -9.51
C THR A 180 13.94 -1.09 -8.45
N LEU A 181 14.24 -2.28 -7.96
CA LEU A 181 15.29 -2.50 -6.95
C LEU A 181 16.64 -2.75 -7.58
N THR A 182 16.67 -3.44 -8.72
CA THR A 182 17.91 -3.83 -9.39
C THR A 182 18.72 -2.59 -9.78
N ASP A 183 19.98 -2.57 -9.38
CA ASP A 183 20.94 -1.48 -9.62
C ASP A 183 20.49 -0.08 -9.12
N ASN A 184 19.42 -0.03 -8.30
CA ASN A 184 18.87 1.23 -7.83
C ASN A 184 19.63 1.74 -6.60
N LYS A 185 20.86 2.21 -6.80
CA LYS A 185 21.66 2.87 -5.73
C LYS A 185 21.05 4.19 -5.25
N SER A 186 20.04 4.69 -5.95
CA SER A 186 19.33 5.91 -5.55
C SER A 186 18.27 5.68 -4.47
N LEU A 187 17.90 4.40 -4.21
CA LEU A 187 16.99 4.03 -3.13
C LEU A 187 17.77 3.89 -1.83
N LYS A 188 17.44 4.74 -0.86
CA LYS A 188 18.12 4.86 0.43
C LYS A 188 17.12 4.97 1.57
N LEU A 189 17.62 4.80 2.79
CA LEU A 189 16.85 5.14 3.98
C LEU A 189 16.60 6.65 4.02
N SER A 190 15.35 7.01 4.31
CA SER A 190 15.01 8.40 4.58
C SER A 190 15.63 8.86 5.91
N PRO A 191 16.09 10.11 6.01
CA PRO A 191 16.56 10.66 7.27
C PRO A 191 15.43 10.64 8.31
N PRO A 192 15.76 10.63 9.61
CA PRO A 192 14.74 10.59 10.67
C PRO A 192 13.72 11.71 10.49
N PRO A 193 12.41 11.40 10.64
CA PRO A 193 11.35 12.34 10.34
C PRO A 193 11.41 13.53 11.30
N LYS A 194 11.47 14.73 10.76
CA LYS A 194 11.30 15.97 11.51
C LYS A 194 9.81 16.16 11.83
N PHE A 195 9.51 16.93 12.87
CA PHE A 195 8.10 17.17 13.28
C PHE A 195 7.20 17.63 12.12
N TYR A 196 7.71 18.46 11.25
CA TYR A 196 7.01 19.04 10.10
C TYR A 196 7.14 18.25 8.78
N SER A 197 8.00 17.19 8.71
CA SER A 197 8.13 16.38 7.49
C SER A 197 7.05 15.29 7.40
N PRO A 198 6.69 14.81 6.19
CA PRO A 198 5.87 13.62 6.04
C PRO A 198 6.57 12.40 6.65
N TYR A 199 5.81 11.37 6.96
CA TYR A 199 6.39 10.10 7.35
C TYR A 199 6.96 9.41 6.11
N ALA A 200 8.24 9.10 6.15
CA ALA A 200 8.94 8.35 5.12
C ALA A 200 10.04 7.51 5.76
N THR A 201 10.22 6.29 5.27
CA THR A 201 11.29 5.37 5.69
C THR A 201 12.27 5.12 4.54
N TRP A 202 11.76 5.10 3.31
CA TRP A 202 12.56 4.96 2.10
C TRP A 202 12.46 6.21 1.24
N GLU A 203 13.57 6.57 0.64
CA GLU A 203 13.69 7.70 -0.27
C GLU A 203 14.38 7.25 -1.56
N GLU A 204 13.76 7.53 -2.70
CA GLU A 204 14.35 7.35 -4.00
C GLU A 204 14.57 8.71 -4.64
N ASN A 205 15.80 8.95 -5.10
CA ASN A 205 16.13 10.17 -5.85
C ASN A 205 16.64 9.75 -7.24
N ARG A 206 15.73 9.76 -8.22
CA ARG A 206 16.04 9.38 -9.59
C ARG A 206 15.72 10.52 -10.54
N ASP A 207 16.71 10.88 -11.35
CA ASP A 207 16.59 11.93 -12.39
C ASP A 207 16.02 13.28 -11.87
N GLY A 208 16.42 13.66 -10.65
CA GLY A 208 15.95 14.89 -10.00
C GLY A 208 14.54 14.79 -9.39
N GLN A 209 13.87 13.66 -9.52
CA GLN A 209 12.60 13.40 -8.85
C GLN A 209 12.82 12.63 -7.54
N LYS A 210 12.37 13.25 -6.47
CA LYS A 210 12.37 12.64 -5.15
C LYS A 210 11.03 11.95 -4.91
N ARG A 211 11.06 10.65 -4.63
CA ARG A 211 9.91 9.86 -4.18
C ARG A 211 10.16 9.33 -2.78
N GLU A 212 9.14 9.38 -1.98
CA GLU A 212 9.19 8.92 -0.59
C GLU A 212 8.18 7.80 -0.37
N PHE A 213 8.54 6.84 0.50
CA PHE A 213 7.71 5.69 0.83
C PHE A 213 7.78 5.46 2.34
N TYR A 214 6.63 5.32 2.96
CA TYR A 214 6.55 4.93 4.36
C TYR A 214 6.20 3.44 4.45
N VAL A 215 7.19 2.64 4.77
CA VAL A 215 7.09 1.19 4.97
C VAL A 215 7.47 0.90 6.41
N MET A 216 6.65 0.16 7.13
CA MET A 216 6.95 -0.23 8.51
C MET A 216 8.04 -1.29 8.53
N ASP A 217 8.98 -1.14 9.43
CA ASP A 217 9.98 -2.15 9.72
C ASP A 217 9.36 -3.37 10.45
N ASN A 218 10.06 -4.50 10.45
CA ASN A 218 9.66 -5.74 11.13
C ASN A 218 8.36 -6.40 10.60
N ILE A 219 7.93 -6.06 9.39
CA ILE A 219 6.75 -6.65 8.75
C ILE A 219 7.14 -7.22 7.40
N GLY A 220 6.61 -8.42 7.06
CA GLY A 220 6.81 -9.07 5.77
C GLY A 220 7.85 -10.19 5.76
N GLY A 221 8.49 -10.49 6.89
CA GLY A 221 9.41 -11.62 7.07
C GLY A 221 10.65 -11.56 6.18
N ILE A 222 11.29 -12.70 5.94
CA ILE A 222 12.61 -12.84 5.28
C ILE A 222 12.68 -12.09 3.93
N LYS A 223 11.60 -12.08 3.16
CA LYS A 223 11.59 -11.39 1.85
C LYS A 223 11.73 -9.88 2.00
N MET A 224 11.09 -9.32 3.00
CA MET A 224 11.20 -7.89 3.33
C MET A 224 12.54 -7.57 3.98
N ASP A 225 13.06 -8.45 4.84
CA ASP A 225 14.38 -8.27 5.47
C ASP A 225 15.48 -8.15 4.43
N ARG A 226 15.42 -8.94 3.34
CA ARG A 226 16.35 -8.81 2.22
C ARG A 226 16.26 -7.43 1.55
N ILE A 227 15.04 -6.94 1.31
CA ILE A 227 14.84 -5.62 0.69
C ILE A 227 15.36 -4.51 1.61
N TRP A 228 15.07 -4.61 2.91
CA TRP A 228 15.61 -3.69 3.90
C TRP A 228 17.14 -3.72 3.93
N GLY A 229 17.75 -4.92 3.93
CA GLY A 229 19.22 -5.08 3.89
C GLY A 229 19.86 -4.42 2.66
N LEU A 230 19.22 -4.52 1.48
CA LEU A 230 19.70 -3.84 0.28
C LEU A 230 19.64 -2.31 0.42
N ILE A 231 18.53 -1.77 0.95
CA ILE A 231 18.36 -0.33 1.14
C ILE A 231 19.31 0.20 2.23
N GLU A 232 19.52 -0.53 3.31
CA GLU A 232 20.46 -0.22 4.36
C GLU A 232 21.90 -0.18 3.81
N THR A 233 22.29 -1.17 3.01
CA THR A 233 23.59 -1.20 2.32
C THR A 233 23.77 0.02 1.42
N ASN A 234 22.77 0.38 0.63
CA ASN A 234 22.79 1.58 -0.22
C ASN A 234 22.92 2.88 0.60
N SER A 235 22.47 2.87 1.84
CA SER A 235 22.53 4.00 2.76
C SER A 235 23.81 4.05 3.59
N GLY A 236 24.67 3.02 3.48
CA GLY A 236 25.87 2.89 4.30
C GLY A 236 25.61 2.50 5.76
N VAL A 237 24.43 1.93 6.04
CA VAL A 237 24.04 1.44 7.37
C VAL A 237 24.16 -0.07 7.38
N ASN A 238 24.73 -0.63 8.43
CA ASN A 238 24.83 -2.08 8.61
C ASN A 238 24.10 -2.49 9.89
N ASN A 239 22.86 -2.95 9.75
CA ASN A 239 22.05 -3.48 10.85
C ASN A 239 22.11 -5.00 10.94
N GLY A 240 23.08 -5.65 10.25
CA GLY A 240 23.24 -7.09 10.25
C GLY A 240 22.22 -7.85 9.40
N ARG A 241 21.39 -7.16 8.60
CA ARG A 241 20.48 -7.80 7.65
C ARG A 241 21.24 -8.28 6.43
N SER A 242 20.87 -9.47 5.97
CA SER A 242 21.44 -10.05 4.76
C SER A 242 20.79 -9.47 3.52
N ASN A 243 21.61 -9.07 2.54
CA ASN A 243 21.19 -8.54 1.24
C ASN A 243 21.44 -9.52 0.08
N TRP A 244 21.64 -10.81 0.42
CA TRP A 244 21.88 -11.92 -0.54
C TRP A 244 20.62 -12.38 -1.26
#